data_98c485bb2e024a17558e9a299b550896
#
_entry.id   98c485bb2e024a17558e9a299b550896
#
_cell.length_a   1.000
_cell.length_b   1.000
_cell.length_c   1.000
_cell.angle_alpha   90.00
_cell.angle_beta   90.00
_cell.angle_gamma   90.00
#
_symmetry.space_group_name_H-M   'P 1'
#
loop_
_entity.id
_entity.type
_entity.pdbx_description
1 polymer ?
#
loop_
_entity_poly.entity_id
_entity_poly.type
_entity_poly.pdbx_seq_one_letter_code
_entity_poly.pdbx_strand_id
1 'polypeptide(L)'
;MAALLYGCKLRQDIVPDSFYSDIMKLERLKRQTADEVQRAVLASVLGELYEDNANRNRNYSDRTDAHPDSIREWSWEQFMKVSSENYLLSMARPDLLAAAKAADYMPFVEKGKDAGYFGGDLLNVIGRRAVAMKRYRNVTVEDVDKDVYGRMLAIYRKNGNREAELLVMLDSIGHVERVSNEGVAEYDPDDVERREREVLQTETYKTYERMLARFGDLPLATEIYLRMLDLEVSPRLKVQWIEESHEKYKAYPRAKELLNRRKTLEAPAMSFLLGSSVNSDMGYTARVEHRNVSGVELSWYLMPEGKPEWEKVETKYRRDRLSYVKRYGRLQKTERLTWKAYAPYESVTDTFDLSVPGVGYYMIVAKADGQKTPQASQIQGVKSSRLLLVGGFLPDSTSLCTVVEGCTGRPVPSATVEWYYRDTLLHT
;
A
#
# COMPACT_ATOMS: atom_id res chain seq x y z
N MET A 1 -28.30 5.41 -26.81
CA MET A 1 -27.00 4.92 -26.33
C MET A 1 -27.01 4.64 -24.82
N ALA A 2 -27.28 5.60 -23.96
CA ALA A 2 -27.29 5.42 -22.49
C ALA A 2 -28.10 4.22 -22.01
N ALA A 3 -29.39 4.11 -22.44
CA ALA A 3 -30.25 2.99 -22.07
C ALA A 3 -29.72 1.60 -22.50
N LEU A 4 -29.07 1.53 -23.66
CA LEU A 4 -28.47 0.29 -24.15
C LEU A 4 -27.30 -0.14 -23.26
N LEU A 5 -26.39 0.79 -22.97
CA LEU A 5 -25.20 0.53 -22.13
C LEU A 5 -25.61 0.07 -20.71
N TYR A 6 -26.60 0.78 -20.11
CA TYR A 6 -27.16 0.39 -18.82
C TYR A 6 -27.80 -1.00 -18.87
N GLY A 7 -28.57 -1.26 -19.93
CA GLY A 7 -29.18 -2.58 -20.13
C GLY A 7 -28.16 -3.69 -20.29
N CYS A 8 -27.01 -3.44 -20.96
CA CYS A 8 -25.93 -4.40 -21.08
C CYS A 8 -25.27 -4.68 -19.72
N LYS A 9 -24.96 -3.62 -18.94
CA LYS A 9 -24.34 -3.77 -17.61
C LYS A 9 -25.23 -4.56 -16.66
N LEU A 10 -26.50 -4.18 -16.52
CA LEU A 10 -27.48 -4.88 -15.65
C LEU A 10 -27.69 -6.34 -16.09
N ARG A 11 -27.69 -6.59 -17.40
CA ARG A 11 -27.90 -7.94 -17.93
C ARG A 11 -26.73 -8.85 -17.65
N GLN A 12 -25.48 -8.35 -17.71
CA GLN A 12 -24.29 -9.11 -17.38
C GLN A 12 -24.26 -9.55 -15.90
N ASP A 13 -24.81 -8.72 -15.00
CA ASP A 13 -24.92 -9.07 -13.57
C ASP A 13 -25.95 -10.19 -13.33
N ILE A 14 -26.98 -10.31 -14.20
CA ILE A 14 -28.07 -11.27 -14.06
C ILE A 14 -27.82 -12.54 -14.89
N VAL A 15 -27.31 -12.38 -16.13
CA VAL A 15 -27.09 -13.44 -17.09
C VAL A 15 -25.67 -13.32 -17.68
N PRO A 16 -24.65 -13.92 -17.07
CA PRO A 16 -23.27 -13.81 -17.51
C PRO A 16 -23.05 -14.18 -18.97
N ASP A 17 -23.78 -15.16 -19.49
CA ASP A 17 -23.71 -15.60 -20.90
C ASP A 17 -24.19 -14.54 -21.91
N SER A 18 -24.87 -13.49 -21.46
CA SER A 18 -25.30 -12.38 -22.32
C SER A 18 -24.13 -11.52 -22.80
N PHE A 19 -22.97 -11.59 -22.15
CA PHE A 19 -21.78 -10.82 -22.43
C PHE A 19 -21.42 -10.79 -23.93
N TYR A 20 -21.30 -11.95 -24.55
CA TYR A 20 -20.89 -12.05 -25.95
C TYR A 20 -21.91 -11.40 -26.89
N SER A 21 -23.21 -11.61 -26.65
CA SER A 21 -24.28 -11.02 -27.46
C SER A 21 -24.31 -9.49 -27.34
N ASP A 22 -24.03 -8.98 -26.16
CA ASP A 22 -24.06 -7.54 -25.86
C ASP A 22 -22.82 -6.84 -26.45
N ILE A 23 -21.63 -7.45 -26.37
CA ILE A 23 -20.44 -6.95 -27.07
C ILE A 23 -20.69 -6.86 -28.58
N MET A 24 -21.25 -7.90 -29.22
CA MET A 24 -21.51 -7.86 -30.64
C MET A 24 -22.50 -6.75 -31.04
N LYS A 25 -23.48 -6.43 -30.19
CA LYS A 25 -24.38 -5.28 -30.41
C LYS A 25 -23.65 -3.94 -30.28
N LEU A 26 -22.79 -3.80 -29.29
CA LEU A 26 -22.01 -2.58 -29.06
C LEU A 26 -20.99 -2.36 -30.18
N GLU A 27 -20.31 -3.42 -30.64
CA GLU A 27 -19.41 -3.37 -31.80
C GLU A 27 -20.13 -2.92 -33.08
N ARG A 28 -21.33 -3.48 -33.33
CA ARG A 28 -22.16 -3.06 -34.47
C ARG A 28 -22.54 -1.57 -34.37
N LEU A 29 -22.99 -1.14 -33.17
CA LEU A 29 -23.36 0.25 -32.94
C LEU A 29 -22.15 1.17 -33.14
N LYS A 30 -20.97 0.82 -32.61
CA LYS A 30 -19.73 1.58 -32.81
C LYS A 30 -19.39 1.79 -34.29
N ARG A 31 -19.55 0.73 -35.12
CA ARG A 31 -19.30 0.80 -36.57
C ARG A 31 -20.33 1.65 -37.30
N GLN A 32 -21.58 1.65 -36.87
CA GLN A 32 -22.69 2.37 -37.52
C GLN A 32 -22.79 3.86 -37.10
N THR A 33 -22.22 4.21 -35.97
CA THR A 33 -22.31 5.57 -35.42
C THR A 33 -21.44 6.54 -36.24
N ALA A 34 -22.07 7.57 -36.77
CA ALA A 34 -21.38 8.66 -37.49
C ALA A 34 -20.76 9.70 -36.51
N ASP A 35 -21.35 9.84 -35.31
CA ASP A 35 -20.88 10.75 -34.26
C ASP A 35 -19.57 10.25 -33.67
N GLU A 36 -18.49 11.00 -33.86
CA GLU A 36 -17.15 10.62 -33.38
C GLU A 36 -17.03 10.57 -31.87
N VAL A 37 -17.75 11.44 -31.12
CA VAL A 37 -17.76 11.44 -29.66
C VAL A 37 -18.48 10.19 -29.14
N GLN A 38 -19.64 9.86 -29.71
CA GLN A 38 -20.36 8.63 -29.35
C GLN A 38 -19.53 7.40 -29.68
N ARG A 39 -18.82 7.40 -30.80
CA ARG A 39 -17.91 6.31 -31.19
C ARG A 39 -16.78 6.13 -30.15
N ALA A 40 -16.19 7.23 -29.68
CA ALA A 40 -15.16 7.22 -28.67
C ALA A 40 -15.68 6.67 -27.33
N VAL A 41 -16.88 7.07 -26.89
CA VAL A 41 -17.53 6.54 -25.69
C VAL A 41 -17.77 5.04 -25.80
N LEU A 42 -18.30 4.58 -26.94
CA LEU A 42 -18.53 3.16 -27.20
C LEU A 42 -17.22 2.36 -27.19
N ALA A 43 -16.16 2.91 -27.79
CA ALA A 43 -14.84 2.28 -27.78
C ALA A 43 -14.29 2.19 -26.35
N SER A 44 -14.40 3.26 -25.54
CA SER A 44 -13.99 3.23 -24.14
C SER A 44 -14.73 2.17 -23.30
N VAL A 45 -16.04 2.03 -23.52
CA VAL A 45 -16.86 1.00 -22.83
C VAL A 45 -16.49 -0.40 -23.30
N LEU A 46 -16.29 -0.59 -24.60
CA LEU A 46 -15.85 -1.90 -25.13
C LEU A 46 -14.47 -2.29 -24.61
N GLY A 47 -13.53 -1.34 -24.51
CA GLY A 47 -12.22 -1.56 -23.89
C GLY A 47 -12.36 -2.12 -22.48
N GLU A 48 -13.18 -1.50 -21.62
CA GLU A 48 -13.46 -1.96 -20.25
C GLU A 48 -14.11 -3.36 -20.23
N LEU A 49 -15.10 -3.60 -21.09
CA LEU A 49 -15.79 -4.90 -21.15
C LEU A 49 -14.86 -6.04 -21.56
N TYR A 50 -13.98 -5.82 -22.54
CA TYR A 50 -12.98 -6.80 -22.96
C TYR A 50 -11.96 -7.07 -21.84
N GLU A 51 -11.48 -6.03 -21.17
CA GLU A 51 -10.56 -6.15 -20.03
C GLU A 51 -11.20 -6.91 -18.87
N ASP A 52 -12.43 -6.56 -18.49
CA ASP A 52 -13.15 -7.21 -17.40
C ASP A 52 -13.39 -8.69 -17.67
N ASN A 53 -13.72 -9.05 -18.93
CA ASN A 53 -13.87 -10.45 -19.32
C ASN A 53 -12.56 -11.20 -19.22
N ALA A 54 -11.46 -10.64 -19.72
CA ALA A 54 -10.13 -11.22 -19.59
C ALA A 54 -9.76 -11.47 -18.12
N ASN A 55 -10.04 -10.50 -17.25
CA ASN A 55 -9.72 -10.58 -15.83
C ASN A 55 -10.57 -11.59 -15.05
N ARG A 56 -11.84 -11.75 -15.40
CA ARG A 56 -12.73 -12.75 -14.78
C ARG A 56 -12.37 -14.19 -15.20
N ASN A 57 -11.83 -14.36 -16.40
CA ASN A 57 -11.58 -15.65 -17.01
C ASN A 57 -10.08 -15.89 -17.21
N ARG A 58 -9.27 -15.73 -16.18
CA ARG A 58 -7.80 -15.91 -16.22
C ARG A 58 -7.34 -17.27 -16.75
N ASN A 59 -8.21 -18.29 -16.70
CA ASN A 59 -7.93 -19.63 -17.22
C ASN A 59 -7.88 -19.69 -18.76
N TYR A 60 -8.11 -18.56 -19.44
CA TYR A 60 -8.00 -18.47 -20.90
C TYR A 60 -6.58 -18.26 -21.41
N SER A 61 -5.58 -18.18 -20.53
CA SER A 61 -4.17 -18.06 -20.91
C SER A 61 -3.67 -19.23 -21.76
N ASP A 62 -4.26 -20.41 -21.61
CA ASP A 62 -3.86 -21.63 -22.32
C ASP A 62 -4.65 -21.87 -23.61
N ARG A 63 -5.56 -20.94 -23.96
CA ARG A 63 -6.31 -21.04 -25.23
C ARG A 63 -5.45 -20.58 -26.40
N THR A 64 -5.49 -21.32 -27.46
CA THR A 64 -4.97 -20.90 -28.77
C THR A 64 -6.10 -20.22 -29.54
N ASP A 65 -5.81 -19.08 -30.19
CA ASP A 65 -6.77 -18.36 -31.03
C ASP A 65 -7.06 -19.10 -32.33
N ALA A 66 -7.56 -20.34 -32.20
CA ALA A 66 -7.81 -21.24 -33.34
C ALA A 66 -8.87 -20.67 -34.30
N HIS A 67 -9.82 -19.90 -33.76
CA HIS A 67 -10.88 -19.22 -34.52
C HIS A 67 -10.96 -17.73 -34.12
N PRO A 68 -10.12 -16.85 -34.72
CA PRO A 68 -10.10 -15.41 -34.41
C PRO A 68 -11.44 -14.71 -34.56
N ASP A 69 -12.34 -15.23 -35.38
CA ASP A 69 -13.68 -14.69 -35.59
C ASP A 69 -14.68 -15.06 -34.48
N SER A 70 -14.33 -16.02 -33.63
CA SER A 70 -15.17 -16.48 -32.52
C SER A 70 -14.69 -15.90 -31.20
N ILE A 71 -15.27 -14.78 -30.78
CA ILE A 71 -14.95 -14.12 -29.51
C ILE A 71 -15.02 -15.05 -28.26
N ARG A 72 -15.78 -16.14 -28.33
CA ARG A 72 -15.90 -17.14 -27.27
C ARG A 72 -14.64 -17.99 -27.11
N GLU A 73 -13.79 -18.04 -28.14
CA GLU A 73 -12.58 -18.85 -28.20
C GLU A 73 -11.30 -18.05 -28.05
N TRP A 74 -11.44 -16.73 -27.85
CA TRP A 74 -10.28 -15.86 -27.71
C TRP A 74 -9.46 -16.20 -26.46
N SER A 75 -8.14 -16.12 -26.62
CA SER A 75 -7.18 -16.14 -25.51
C SER A 75 -7.29 -14.87 -24.65
N TRP A 76 -6.67 -14.91 -23.48
CA TRP A 76 -6.52 -13.75 -22.63
C TRP A 76 -5.79 -12.61 -23.38
N GLU A 77 -4.71 -12.92 -24.08
CA GLU A 77 -3.91 -11.99 -24.86
C GLU A 77 -4.75 -11.29 -25.93
N GLN A 78 -5.61 -12.04 -26.62
CA GLN A 78 -6.48 -11.49 -27.66
C GLN A 78 -7.51 -10.52 -27.06
N PHE A 79 -8.11 -10.84 -25.91
CA PHE A 79 -9.01 -9.93 -25.21
C PHE A 79 -8.28 -8.65 -24.79
N MET A 80 -7.08 -8.74 -24.23
CA MET A 80 -6.29 -7.59 -23.80
C MET A 80 -5.83 -6.72 -24.98
N LYS A 81 -5.45 -7.35 -26.09
CA LYS A 81 -5.11 -6.64 -27.33
C LYS A 81 -6.27 -5.82 -27.84
N VAL A 82 -7.45 -6.42 -28.00
CA VAL A 82 -8.64 -5.73 -28.48
C VAL A 82 -9.12 -4.66 -27.50
N SER A 83 -8.97 -4.88 -26.19
CA SER A 83 -9.21 -3.87 -25.17
C SER A 83 -8.31 -2.65 -25.38
N SER A 84 -6.99 -2.86 -25.52
CA SER A 84 -6.01 -1.78 -25.77
C SER A 84 -6.32 -1.00 -27.04
N GLU A 85 -6.63 -1.69 -28.16
CA GLU A 85 -7.03 -1.06 -29.41
C GLU A 85 -8.28 -0.18 -29.28
N ASN A 86 -9.26 -0.63 -28.49
CA ASN A 86 -10.46 0.14 -28.20
C ASN A 86 -10.17 1.38 -27.35
N TYR A 87 -9.31 1.28 -26.32
CA TYR A 87 -8.89 2.43 -25.54
C TYR A 87 -8.12 3.47 -26.39
N LEU A 88 -7.22 3.04 -27.27
CA LEU A 88 -6.54 3.95 -28.21
C LEU A 88 -7.52 4.60 -29.19
N LEU A 89 -8.48 3.83 -29.70
CA LEU A 89 -9.54 4.35 -30.57
C LEU A 89 -10.41 5.38 -29.85
N SER A 90 -10.72 5.17 -28.57
CA SER A 90 -11.49 6.13 -27.78
C SER A 90 -10.79 7.48 -27.64
N MET A 91 -9.47 7.51 -27.76
CA MET A 91 -8.63 8.72 -27.69
C MET A 91 -8.21 9.26 -29.07
N ALA A 92 -8.83 8.80 -30.17
CA ALA A 92 -8.46 9.24 -31.53
C ALA A 92 -8.76 10.74 -31.79
N ARG A 93 -9.79 11.28 -31.16
CA ARG A 93 -10.21 12.71 -31.31
C ARG A 93 -10.31 13.41 -29.96
N PRO A 94 -9.18 13.64 -29.26
CA PRO A 94 -9.17 14.27 -27.94
C PRO A 94 -9.69 15.72 -27.95
N ASP A 95 -9.59 16.40 -29.09
CA ASP A 95 -10.16 17.73 -29.33
C ASP A 95 -11.69 17.75 -29.16
N LEU A 96 -12.38 16.76 -29.74
CA LEU A 96 -13.84 16.64 -29.65
C LEU A 96 -14.26 16.22 -28.23
N LEU A 97 -13.49 15.35 -27.59
CA LEU A 97 -13.75 14.93 -26.21
C LEU A 97 -13.61 16.09 -25.21
N ALA A 98 -12.64 16.97 -25.42
CA ALA A 98 -12.47 18.16 -24.60
C ALA A 98 -13.59 19.21 -24.78
N ALA A 99 -14.24 19.21 -25.94
CA ALA A 99 -15.40 20.06 -26.22
C ALA A 99 -16.72 19.47 -25.71
N ALA A 100 -16.79 18.17 -25.51
CA ALA A 100 -17.99 17.46 -25.06
C ALA A 100 -18.10 17.48 -23.52
N LYS A 101 -19.32 17.70 -23.01
CA LYS A 101 -19.58 17.72 -21.57
C LYS A 101 -19.78 16.30 -21.05
N ALA A 102 -19.06 15.91 -20.02
CA ALA A 102 -19.23 14.63 -19.36
C ALA A 102 -20.65 14.45 -18.78
N ALA A 103 -21.29 15.55 -18.36
CA ALA A 103 -22.66 15.56 -17.86
C ALA A 103 -23.70 15.04 -18.87
N ASP A 104 -23.47 15.17 -20.17
CA ASP A 104 -24.37 14.68 -21.21
C ASP A 104 -24.39 13.14 -21.30
N TYR A 105 -23.46 12.50 -20.62
CA TYR A 105 -23.27 11.05 -20.56
C TYR A 105 -23.63 10.44 -19.19
N MET A 106 -24.27 11.22 -18.31
CA MET A 106 -24.84 10.68 -17.07
C MET A 106 -25.96 9.65 -17.38
N PRO A 107 -26.05 8.55 -16.63
CA PRO A 107 -25.38 8.21 -15.39
C PRO A 107 -24.10 7.37 -15.56
N PHE A 108 -23.50 7.25 -16.75
CA PHE A 108 -22.25 6.52 -16.97
C PHE A 108 -21.04 7.17 -16.35
N VAL A 109 -21.13 8.50 -16.14
CA VAL A 109 -20.05 9.30 -15.62
C VAL A 109 -20.48 9.86 -14.27
N GLU A 110 -19.80 9.47 -13.21
CA GLU A 110 -19.98 10.08 -11.89
C GLU A 110 -19.05 11.29 -11.76
N LYS A 111 -19.55 12.34 -11.11
CA LYS A 111 -18.78 13.56 -10.88
C LYS A 111 -17.74 13.32 -9.80
N GLY A 112 -16.46 13.21 -10.17
CA GLY A 112 -15.33 13.16 -9.26
C GLY A 112 -15.07 14.50 -8.56
N LYS A 113 -14.28 14.47 -7.47
CA LYS A 113 -13.93 15.67 -6.67
C LYS A 113 -13.13 16.70 -7.46
N ASP A 114 -12.36 16.28 -8.43
CA ASP A 114 -11.48 17.07 -9.29
C ASP A 114 -12.09 17.45 -10.63
N ALA A 115 -13.32 17.01 -10.92
CA ALA A 115 -14.02 17.28 -12.18
C ALA A 115 -14.08 18.76 -12.54
N GLY A 116 -14.10 19.66 -11.55
CA GLY A 116 -14.10 21.11 -11.76
C GLY A 116 -12.84 21.63 -12.46
N TYR A 117 -11.67 21.08 -12.14
CA TYR A 117 -10.39 21.50 -12.73
C TYR A 117 -10.27 21.12 -14.20
N PHE A 118 -10.98 20.09 -14.64
CA PHE A 118 -11.06 19.64 -16.03
C PHE A 118 -12.20 20.30 -16.82
N GLY A 119 -12.89 21.27 -16.23
CA GLY A 119 -14.04 21.93 -16.89
C GLY A 119 -15.25 21.02 -17.12
N GLY A 120 -15.27 19.83 -16.52
CA GLY A 120 -16.32 18.84 -16.71
C GLY A 120 -16.31 18.20 -18.10
N ASP A 121 -15.16 18.16 -18.78
CA ASP A 121 -15.02 17.59 -20.10
C ASP A 121 -15.04 16.04 -20.09
N LEU A 122 -15.30 15.47 -21.25
CA LEU A 122 -15.32 14.03 -21.45
C LEU A 122 -13.90 13.47 -21.65
N LEU A 123 -12.93 14.31 -22.07
CA LEU A 123 -11.53 13.90 -22.28
C LEU A 123 -10.90 13.35 -21.01
N ASN A 124 -11.09 14.03 -19.86
CA ASN A 124 -10.60 13.54 -18.57
C ASN A 124 -11.15 12.14 -18.23
N VAL A 125 -12.45 11.93 -18.45
CA VAL A 125 -13.12 10.66 -18.11
C VAL A 125 -12.57 9.51 -18.95
N ILE A 126 -12.56 9.69 -20.27
CA ILE A 126 -12.13 8.66 -21.22
C ILE A 126 -10.62 8.42 -21.12
N GLY A 127 -9.82 9.48 -21.00
CA GLY A 127 -8.37 9.37 -20.87
C GLY A 127 -7.95 8.62 -19.60
N ARG A 128 -8.51 8.98 -18.44
CA ARG A 128 -8.22 8.28 -17.18
C ARG A 128 -8.66 6.83 -17.21
N ARG A 129 -9.77 6.50 -17.86
CA ARG A 129 -10.20 5.12 -18.03
C ARG A 129 -9.21 4.34 -18.89
N ALA A 130 -8.71 4.94 -19.98
CA ALA A 130 -7.73 4.30 -20.85
C ALA A 130 -6.39 4.00 -20.15
N VAL A 131 -5.91 4.90 -19.28
CA VAL A 131 -4.66 4.69 -18.50
C VAL A 131 -4.86 3.87 -17.23
N ALA A 132 -6.09 3.67 -16.76
CA ALA A 132 -6.38 2.82 -15.62
C ALA A 132 -6.40 1.32 -15.97
N MET A 133 -6.25 0.97 -17.26
CA MET A 133 -6.17 -0.41 -17.73
C MET A 133 -5.20 -1.22 -16.89
N LYS A 134 -5.65 -2.35 -16.35
CA LYS A 134 -4.83 -3.19 -15.47
C LYS A 134 -3.70 -3.82 -16.26
N ARG A 135 -2.48 -3.64 -15.76
CA ARG A 135 -1.28 -4.22 -16.36
C ARG A 135 -1.17 -5.69 -16.05
N TYR A 136 -0.98 -6.49 -17.08
CA TYR A 136 -0.59 -7.88 -16.96
C TYR A 136 0.77 -8.12 -17.65
N ARG A 137 1.54 -9.05 -17.09
CA ARG A 137 2.98 -9.28 -17.28
C ARG A 137 3.54 -9.31 -18.70
N ASN A 138 2.73 -9.36 -19.76
CA ASN A 138 3.22 -9.60 -21.12
C ASN A 138 2.58 -8.69 -22.20
N VAL A 139 1.76 -7.72 -21.81
CA VAL A 139 1.25 -6.72 -22.77
C VAL A 139 2.03 -5.44 -22.56
N THR A 140 2.73 -4.98 -23.59
CA THR A 140 3.45 -3.68 -23.58
C THR A 140 2.42 -2.54 -23.58
N VAL A 141 1.81 -2.31 -22.40
CA VAL A 141 0.82 -1.26 -22.18
C VAL A 141 1.48 0.12 -22.02
N GLU A 142 2.81 0.16 -21.83
CA GLU A 142 3.58 1.40 -21.63
C GLU A 142 3.38 2.43 -22.73
N ASP A 143 3.29 1.98 -23.99
CA ASP A 143 3.12 2.88 -25.13
C ASP A 143 1.71 3.50 -25.18
N VAL A 144 0.69 2.75 -24.75
CA VAL A 144 -0.70 3.25 -24.68
C VAL A 144 -0.79 4.39 -23.67
N ASP A 145 -0.23 4.20 -22.48
CA ASP A 145 -0.33 5.18 -21.40
C ASP A 145 0.39 6.49 -21.75
N LYS A 146 1.61 6.39 -22.29
CA LYS A 146 2.37 7.55 -22.75
C LYS A 146 1.64 8.32 -23.85
N ASP A 147 1.05 7.62 -24.80
CA ASP A 147 0.31 8.22 -25.89
C ASP A 147 -0.96 8.93 -25.40
N VAL A 148 -1.73 8.30 -24.49
CA VAL A 148 -2.94 8.87 -23.91
C VAL A 148 -2.62 10.13 -23.10
N TYR A 149 -1.62 10.07 -22.19
CA TYR A 149 -1.19 11.25 -21.44
C TYR A 149 -0.68 12.37 -22.36
N GLY A 150 0.09 12.01 -23.39
CA GLY A 150 0.58 12.96 -24.39
C GLY A 150 -0.55 13.70 -25.10
N ARG A 151 -1.59 12.99 -25.53
CA ARG A 151 -2.79 13.58 -26.17
C ARG A 151 -3.56 14.48 -25.22
N MET A 152 -3.79 14.06 -23.97
CA MET A 152 -4.45 14.87 -22.95
C MET A 152 -3.69 16.19 -22.70
N LEU A 153 -2.38 16.10 -22.46
CA LEU A 153 -1.53 17.25 -22.20
C LEU A 153 -1.50 18.24 -23.39
N ALA A 154 -1.44 17.73 -24.63
CA ALA A 154 -1.45 18.57 -25.81
C ALA A 154 -2.74 19.42 -25.89
N ILE A 155 -3.89 18.84 -25.58
CA ILE A 155 -5.17 19.54 -25.60
C ILE A 155 -5.28 20.56 -24.46
N TYR A 156 -4.96 20.18 -23.21
CA TYR A 156 -5.06 21.10 -22.06
C TYR A 156 -4.09 22.28 -22.21
N ARG A 157 -2.88 22.05 -22.74
CA ARG A 157 -1.94 23.13 -23.09
C ARG A 157 -2.52 24.06 -24.16
N LYS A 158 -3.06 23.52 -25.24
CA LYS A 158 -3.68 24.28 -26.31
C LYS A 158 -4.85 25.15 -25.81
N ASN A 159 -5.64 24.58 -24.88
CA ASN A 159 -6.80 25.27 -24.31
C ASN A 159 -6.46 26.21 -23.15
N GLY A 160 -5.19 26.28 -22.72
CA GLY A 160 -4.75 27.10 -21.60
C GLY A 160 -5.25 26.63 -20.23
N ASN A 161 -5.75 25.37 -20.11
CA ASN A 161 -6.21 24.82 -18.85
C ASN A 161 -5.02 24.29 -18.02
N ARG A 162 -4.36 25.18 -17.29
CA ARG A 162 -3.16 24.92 -16.50
C ARG A 162 -3.42 23.96 -15.34
N GLU A 163 -4.62 23.97 -14.76
CA GLU A 163 -4.99 23.10 -13.64
C GLU A 163 -5.13 21.65 -14.11
N ALA A 164 -5.83 21.41 -15.22
CA ALA A 164 -5.93 20.10 -15.83
C ALA A 164 -4.56 19.59 -16.31
N GLU A 165 -3.74 20.47 -16.91
CA GLU A 165 -2.38 20.10 -17.30
C GLU A 165 -1.56 19.62 -16.10
N LEU A 166 -1.58 20.35 -14.98
CA LEU A 166 -0.88 19.97 -13.76
C LEU A 166 -1.32 18.59 -13.25
N LEU A 167 -2.63 18.35 -13.17
CA LEU A 167 -3.14 17.06 -12.67
C LEU A 167 -2.77 15.90 -13.58
N VAL A 168 -2.85 16.07 -14.90
CA VAL A 168 -2.45 15.04 -15.86
C VAL A 168 -0.96 14.76 -15.78
N MET A 169 -0.11 15.77 -15.60
CA MET A 169 1.33 15.58 -15.40
C MET A 169 1.60 14.78 -14.12
N LEU A 170 0.95 15.10 -13.01
CA LEU A 170 1.11 14.36 -11.76
C LEU A 170 0.65 12.89 -11.87
N ASP A 171 -0.45 12.65 -12.58
CA ASP A 171 -0.93 11.29 -12.83
C ASP A 171 0.06 10.49 -13.68
N SER A 172 0.68 11.13 -14.69
CA SER A 172 1.66 10.47 -15.56
C SER A 172 2.94 10.07 -14.81
N ILE A 173 3.44 10.91 -13.91
CA ILE A 173 4.60 10.61 -13.07
C ILE A 173 4.28 9.45 -12.12
N GLY A 174 3.20 9.54 -11.37
CA GLY A 174 2.80 8.48 -10.43
C GLY A 174 2.50 7.14 -11.11
N HIS A 175 2.25 7.14 -12.41
CA HIS A 175 2.12 5.95 -13.22
C HIS A 175 3.50 5.32 -13.52
N VAL A 176 4.47 6.11 -13.95
CA VAL A 176 5.86 5.66 -14.21
C VAL A 176 6.51 5.12 -12.93
N GLU A 177 6.36 5.82 -11.79
CA GLU A 177 6.91 5.38 -10.51
C GLU A 177 6.40 4.00 -10.06
N ARG A 178 5.11 3.71 -10.27
CA ARG A 178 4.53 2.40 -9.96
C ARG A 178 5.12 1.25 -10.78
N VAL A 179 5.61 1.55 -11.99
CA VAL A 179 6.22 0.56 -12.89
C VAL A 179 7.68 0.31 -12.57
N SER A 180 8.40 1.35 -12.13
CA SER A 180 9.84 1.29 -11.89
C SER A 180 10.24 0.73 -10.50
N ASN A 181 9.30 0.60 -9.57
CA ASN A 181 9.56 0.11 -8.21
C ASN A 181 9.75 -1.41 -8.08
N GLU A 182 9.90 -2.14 -9.17
CA GLU A 182 10.34 -3.54 -9.15
C GLU A 182 11.87 -3.63 -9.00
N GLY A 183 12.41 -3.26 -7.86
CA GLY A 183 13.84 -3.36 -7.58
C GLY A 183 14.39 -2.35 -6.59
N VAL A 184 13.64 -2.03 -5.54
CA VAL A 184 14.12 -1.14 -4.48
C VAL A 184 15.22 -1.83 -3.69
N ALA A 185 16.42 -1.21 -3.65
CA ALA A 185 17.50 -1.61 -2.76
C ALA A 185 17.04 -1.61 -1.30
N GLU A 186 17.54 -2.56 -0.53
CA GLU A 186 17.26 -2.71 0.89
C GLU A 186 17.47 -1.38 1.64
N TYR A 187 16.48 -0.95 2.42
CA TYR A 187 16.50 0.32 3.13
C TYR A 187 17.56 0.29 4.23
N ASP A 188 18.57 1.15 4.13
CA ASP A 188 19.56 1.39 5.18
C ASP A 188 19.22 2.70 5.92
N PRO A 189 18.72 2.62 7.16
CA PRO A 189 18.38 3.81 7.93
C PRO A 189 19.58 4.67 8.32
N ASP A 190 20.78 4.11 8.33
CA ASP A 190 22.00 4.83 8.76
C ASP A 190 22.57 5.76 7.68
N ASP A 191 21.96 5.78 6.50
CA ASP A 191 22.44 6.58 5.36
C ASP A 191 21.38 7.55 4.79
N VAL A 192 20.60 8.16 5.67
CA VAL A 192 19.52 9.09 5.31
C VAL A 192 20.02 10.26 4.45
N GLU A 193 21.17 10.83 4.78
CA GLU A 193 21.71 11.98 4.04
C GLU A 193 22.20 11.61 2.64
N ARG A 194 22.76 10.42 2.46
CA ARG A 194 23.16 9.93 1.14
C ARG A 194 21.93 9.72 0.27
N ARG A 195 20.93 9.02 0.80
CA ARG A 195 19.66 8.78 0.10
C ARG A 195 18.94 10.07 -0.28
N GLU A 196 18.85 11.02 0.63
CA GLU A 196 18.27 12.32 0.32
C GLU A 196 18.97 12.96 -0.88
N ARG A 197 20.31 13.00 -0.88
CA ARG A 197 21.08 13.53 -2.02
C ARG A 197 20.80 12.77 -3.32
N GLU A 198 20.72 11.45 -3.27
CA GLU A 198 20.39 10.61 -4.44
C GLU A 198 18.97 10.91 -4.94
N VAL A 199 17.98 10.97 -4.06
CA VAL A 199 16.58 11.27 -4.40
C VAL A 199 16.46 12.66 -5.04
N LEU A 200 17.12 13.67 -4.49
CA LEU A 200 17.14 15.03 -5.03
C LEU A 200 17.83 15.14 -6.40
N GLN A 201 18.60 14.15 -6.82
CA GLN A 201 19.19 14.08 -8.16
C GLN A 201 18.31 13.31 -9.17
N THR A 202 17.26 12.63 -8.73
CA THR A 202 16.38 11.87 -9.61
C THR A 202 15.62 12.77 -10.60
N GLU A 203 15.29 12.22 -11.77
CA GLU A 203 14.43 12.93 -12.72
C GLU A 203 13.02 13.19 -12.18
N THR A 204 12.53 12.33 -11.32
CA THR A 204 11.25 12.53 -10.63
C THR A 204 11.26 13.81 -9.80
N TYR A 205 12.24 13.98 -8.91
CA TYR A 205 12.35 15.19 -8.09
C TYR A 205 12.54 16.44 -8.95
N LYS A 206 13.47 16.41 -9.92
CA LYS A 206 13.69 17.51 -10.86
C LYS A 206 12.45 17.88 -11.68
N THR A 207 11.60 16.89 -11.94
CA THR A 207 10.32 17.13 -12.60
C THR A 207 9.36 17.86 -11.67
N TYR A 208 9.28 17.48 -10.39
CA TYR A 208 8.48 18.23 -9.41
C TYR A 208 8.97 19.67 -9.25
N GLU A 209 10.28 19.91 -9.20
CA GLU A 209 10.83 21.29 -9.18
C GLU A 209 10.42 22.10 -10.41
N ARG A 210 10.54 21.52 -11.61
CA ARG A 210 10.09 22.17 -12.86
C ARG A 210 8.58 22.46 -12.84
N MET A 211 7.78 21.56 -12.26
CA MET A 211 6.35 21.78 -12.09
C MET A 211 6.05 22.88 -11.08
N LEU A 212 6.74 22.95 -9.97
CA LEU A 212 6.62 24.05 -9.00
C LEU A 212 7.00 25.41 -9.61
N ALA A 213 8.07 25.46 -10.41
CA ALA A 213 8.46 26.67 -11.14
C ALA A 213 7.37 27.12 -12.14
N ARG A 214 6.67 26.17 -12.76
CA ARG A 214 5.65 26.48 -13.77
C ARG A 214 4.25 26.75 -13.19
N PHE A 215 3.85 26.01 -12.17
CA PHE A 215 2.49 26.01 -11.62
C PHE A 215 2.39 26.54 -10.19
N GLY A 216 3.51 26.99 -9.62
CA GLY A 216 3.57 27.42 -8.22
C GLY A 216 2.75 28.67 -7.88
N ASP A 217 2.13 29.32 -8.85
CA ASP A 217 1.12 30.37 -8.66
C ASP A 217 -0.30 29.80 -8.43
N LEU A 218 -0.54 28.52 -8.77
CA LEU A 218 -1.83 27.87 -8.60
C LEU A 218 -1.97 27.28 -7.19
N PRO A 219 -3.12 27.43 -6.51
CA PRO A 219 -3.36 26.72 -5.24
C PRO A 219 -3.23 25.19 -5.36
N LEU A 220 -3.53 24.66 -6.53
CA LEU A 220 -3.42 23.25 -6.89
C LEU A 220 -1.96 22.72 -6.85
N ALA A 221 -0.94 23.60 -6.85
CA ALA A 221 0.46 23.21 -6.66
C ALA A 221 0.72 22.49 -5.33
N THR A 222 -0.21 22.59 -4.36
CA THR A 222 -0.23 21.76 -3.15
C THR A 222 -0.15 20.26 -3.47
N GLU A 223 -0.74 19.81 -4.58
CA GLU A 223 -0.68 18.41 -5.02
C GLU A 223 0.74 17.96 -5.35
N ILE A 224 1.60 18.86 -5.86
CA ILE A 224 3.01 18.58 -6.13
C ILE A 224 3.72 18.30 -4.80
N TYR A 225 3.53 19.16 -3.80
CA TYR A 225 4.11 18.96 -2.48
C TYR A 225 3.63 17.67 -1.82
N LEU A 226 2.34 17.33 -1.95
CA LEU A 226 1.82 16.06 -1.43
C LEU A 226 2.51 14.85 -2.06
N ARG A 227 2.87 14.90 -3.35
CA ARG A 227 3.68 13.85 -4.02
C ARG A 227 5.13 13.86 -3.56
N MET A 228 5.74 15.04 -3.39
CA MET A 228 7.10 15.17 -2.89
C MET A 228 7.25 14.57 -1.47
N LEU A 229 6.21 14.68 -0.63
CA LEU A 229 6.22 14.06 0.70
C LEU A 229 6.27 12.52 0.70
N ASP A 230 5.94 11.89 -0.41
CA ASP A 230 6.05 10.43 -0.56
C ASP A 230 7.47 9.99 -0.99
N LEU A 231 8.38 10.93 -1.33
CA LEU A 231 9.78 10.65 -1.63
C LEU A 231 10.55 10.21 -0.38
N GLU A 232 11.58 9.40 -0.58
CA GLU A 232 12.48 8.90 0.48
C GLU A 232 13.54 9.94 0.86
N VAL A 233 13.11 11.05 1.44
CA VAL A 233 13.97 12.12 1.95
C VAL A 233 13.83 12.27 3.45
N SER A 234 14.74 13.03 4.07
CA SER A 234 14.71 13.26 5.51
C SER A 234 13.38 13.84 5.98
N PRO A 235 12.90 13.45 7.16
CA PRO A 235 11.70 14.03 7.75
C PRO A 235 11.81 15.56 7.94
N ARG A 236 13.03 16.06 8.15
CA ARG A 236 13.30 17.50 8.28
C ARG A 236 12.97 18.25 6.99
N LEU A 237 13.42 17.74 5.85
CA LEU A 237 13.10 18.31 4.54
C LEU A 237 11.60 18.25 4.24
N LYS A 238 10.94 17.14 4.61
CA LYS A 238 9.48 17.03 4.49
C LYS A 238 8.76 18.11 5.32
N VAL A 239 9.18 18.37 6.54
CA VAL A 239 8.58 19.42 7.37
C VAL A 239 8.78 20.80 6.73
N GLN A 240 9.96 21.09 6.18
CA GLN A 240 10.21 22.33 5.46
C GLN A 240 9.23 22.48 4.27
N TRP A 241 9.08 21.48 3.43
CA TRP A 241 8.12 21.51 2.31
C TRP A 241 6.67 21.71 2.77
N ILE A 242 6.29 21.11 3.91
CA ILE A 242 4.95 21.30 4.49
C ILE A 242 4.76 22.76 4.92
N GLU A 243 5.73 23.37 5.59
CA GLU A 243 5.66 24.75 6.06
C GLU A 243 5.55 25.73 4.90
N GLU A 244 6.42 25.60 3.89
CA GLU A 244 6.41 26.41 2.70
C GLU A 244 5.07 26.32 1.96
N SER A 245 4.60 25.10 1.70
CA SER A 245 3.37 24.87 0.92
C SER A 245 2.12 25.27 1.69
N HIS A 246 2.04 24.98 2.98
CA HIS A 246 0.88 25.32 3.79
C HIS A 246 0.71 26.84 3.95
N GLU A 247 1.81 27.58 4.16
CA GLU A 247 1.75 29.04 4.25
C GLU A 247 1.24 29.66 2.95
N LYS A 248 1.73 29.17 1.81
CA LYS A 248 1.40 29.70 0.48
C LYS A 248 0.00 29.33 0.00
N TYR A 249 -0.49 28.12 0.34
CA TYR A 249 -1.71 27.56 -0.25
C TYR A 249 -2.80 27.24 0.78
N LYS A 250 -2.92 28.01 1.85
CA LYS A 250 -3.91 27.82 2.94
C LYS A 250 -5.35 27.64 2.48
N ALA A 251 -5.74 28.30 1.40
CA ALA A 251 -7.10 28.28 0.87
C ALA A 251 -7.42 26.99 0.08
N TYR A 252 -6.42 26.17 -0.27
CA TYR A 252 -6.65 24.95 -0.99
C TYR A 252 -7.32 23.89 -0.11
N PRO A 253 -8.40 23.23 -0.54
CA PRO A 253 -9.17 22.31 0.33
C PRO A 253 -8.33 21.18 0.94
N ARG A 254 -7.34 20.69 0.18
CA ARG A 254 -6.45 19.59 0.65
C ARG A 254 -5.19 20.07 1.37
N ALA A 255 -4.99 21.37 1.57
CA ALA A 255 -3.87 21.88 2.38
C ALA A 255 -3.87 21.30 3.82
N LYS A 256 -5.05 20.93 4.33
CA LYS A 256 -5.18 20.23 5.62
C LYS A 256 -4.45 18.89 5.67
N GLU A 257 -4.27 18.23 4.53
CA GLU A 257 -3.55 16.96 4.43
C GLU A 257 -2.06 17.14 4.75
N LEU A 258 -1.47 18.27 4.33
CA LEU A 258 -0.11 18.66 4.71
C LEU A 258 0.07 18.69 6.23
N LEU A 259 -0.89 19.32 6.94
CA LEU A 259 -0.87 19.36 8.40
C LEU A 259 -1.05 17.98 9.05
N ASN A 260 -1.84 17.10 8.43
CA ASN A 260 -1.98 15.73 8.91
C ASN A 260 -0.66 14.96 8.74
N ARG A 261 0.03 15.12 7.59
CA ARG A 261 1.37 14.55 7.37
C ARG A 261 2.38 15.08 8.40
N ARG A 262 2.36 16.39 8.69
CA ARG A 262 3.18 16.99 9.74
C ARG A 262 2.92 16.36 11.11
N LYS A 263 1.66 16.25 11.51
CA LYS A 263 1.28 15.60 12.78
C LYS A 263 1.79 14.16 12.88
N THR A 264 1.79 13.42 11.76
CA THR A 264 2.34 12.06 11.71
C THR A 264 3.85 12.05 11.93
N LEU A 265 4.59 13.01 11.37
CA LEU A 265 6.03 13.16 11.59
C LEU A 265 6.35 13.60 13.03
N GLU A 266 5.54 14.48 13.62
CA GLU A 266 5.68 14.97 14.98
C GLU A 266 5.23 13.97 16.05
N ALA A 267 4.37 13.01 15.68
CA ALA A 267 3.85 12.04 16.63
C ALA A 267 4.95 11.17 17.22
N PRO A 268 4.95 10.95 18.54
CA PRO A 268 5.81 9.97 19.17
C PRO A 268 5.56 8.59 18.58
N ALA A 269 6.61 7.92 18.11
CA ALA A 269 6.55 6.56 17.59
C ALA A 269 7.62 5.72 18.28
N MET A 270 7.29 4.46 18.53
CA MET A 270 8.21 3.49 19.10
C MET A 270 7.85 2.09 18.63
N SER A 271 8.86 1.34 18.27
CA SER A 271 8.76 -0.10 18.01
C SER A 271 9.80 -0.80 18.90
N PHE A 272 9.32 -1.70 19.74
CA PHE A 272 10.16 -2.49 20.64
C PHE A 272 10.18 -3.93 20.17
N LEU A 273 11.36 -4.42 19.81
CA LEU A 273 11.54 -5.76 19.25
C LEU A 273 12.39 -6.61 20.18
N LEU A 274 11.81 -7.72 20.61
CA LEU A 274 12.45 -8.77 21.36
C LEU A 274 12.27 -10.11 20.65
N GLY A 275 13.20 -11.03 20.89
CA GLY A 275 12.99 -12.44 20.56
C GLY A 275 11.77 -13.01 21.29
N SER A 276 11.02 -13.89 20.65
CA SER A 276 9.87 -14.57 21.26
C SER A 276 10.27 -15.57 22.37
N SER A 277 11.54 -15.95 22.42
CA SER A 277 12.12 -16.85 23.42
C SER A 277 13.51 -16.37 23.81
N VAL A 278 13.81 -16.37 25.10
CA VAL A 278 15.08 -15.94 25.66
C VAL A 278 15.55 -16.90 26.74
N ASN A 279 16.86 -16.91 27.01
CA ASN A 279 17.40 -17.70 28.14
C ASN A 279 17.32 -16.85 29.42
N SER A 280 16.80 -17.43 30.51
CA SER A 280 16.65 -16.74 31.79
C SER A 280 17.97 -16.37 32.48
N ASP A 281 19.04 -17.08 32.17
CA ASP A 281 20.34 -16.92 32.83
C ASP A 281 21.31 -16.07 31.97
N MET A 282 20.88 -15.62 30.82
CA MET A 282 21.64 -14.75 29.93
C MET A 282 20.95 -13.38 29.78
N GLY A 283 21.76 -12.33 29.70
CA GLY A 283 21.29 -11.05 29.17
C GLY A 283 20.98 -11.21 27.68
N TYR A 284 20.10 -10.36 27.17
CA TYR A 284 19.83 -10.31 25.75
C TYR A 284 19.65 -8.88 25.29
N THR A 285 19.98 -8.65 24.05
CA THR A 285 19.94 -7.33 23.46
C THR A 285 18.57 -7.07 22.83
N ALA A 286 17.89 -6.03 23.31
CA ALA A 286 16.66 -5.51 22.74
C ALA A 286 16.95 -4.38 21.75
N ARG A 287 16.20 -4.31 20.67
CA ARG A 287 16.22 -3.19 19.74
C ARG A 287 14.98 -2.34 19.96
N VAL A 288 15.18 -1.03 20.09
CA VAL A 288 14.11 -0.05 20.21
C VAL A 288 14.27 0.95 19.06
N GLU A 289 13.39 0.87 18.10
CA GLU A 289 13.24 1.90 17.09
C GLU A 289 12.30 2.98 17.64
N HIS A 290 12.72 4.22 17.62
CA HIS A 290 11.92 5.31 18.19
C HIS A 290 12.08 6.62 17.41
N ARG A 291 11.07 7.47 17.52
CA ARG A 291 11.03 8.83 16.96
C ARG A 291 10.27 9.76 17.88
N ASN A 292 10.82 10.93 18.15
CA ASN A 292 10.22 11.95 19.03
C ASN A 292 9.86 11.43 20.44
N VAL A 293 10.64 10.50 20.95
CA VAL A 293 10.48 9.86 22.25
C VAL A 293 11.82 9.95 23.00
N SER A 294 11.81 10.32 24.27
CA SER A 294 13.02 10.46 25.09
C SER A 294 13.36 9.22 25.92
N GLY A 295 12.44 8.29 26.03
CA GLY A 295 12.62 7.06 26.79
C GLY A 295 11.40 6.17 26.78
N VAL A 296 11.55 4.99 27.35
CA VAL A 296 10.49 3.99 27.48
C VAL A 296 10.51 3.35 28.85
N GLU A 297 9.34 3.16 29.44
CA GLU A 297 9.14 2.33 30.62
C GLU A 297 8.72 0.93 30.21
N LEU A 298 9.50 -0.08 30.61
CA LEU A 298 9.23 -1.49 30.39
C LEU A 298 8.71 -2.13 31.68
N SER A 299 7.51 -2.67 31.64
CA SER A 299 6.93 -3.41 32.76
C SER A 299 6.78 -4.89 32.39
N TRP A 300 7.38 -5.76 33.17
CA TRP A 300 7.44 -7.21 32.96
C TRP A 300 6.38 -7.90 33.81
N TYR A 301 5.37 -8.50 33.18
CA TYR A 301 4.31 -9.23 33.85
C TYR A 301 4.49 -10.72 33.61
N LEU A 302 4.79 -11.48 34.67
CA LEU A 302 4.75 -12.95 34.61
C LEU A 302 3.29 -13.39 34.46
N MET A 303 3.03 -14.23 33.48
CA MET A 303 1.74 -14.86 33.27
C MET A 303 1.75 -16.26 33.94
N PRO A 304 1.06 -16.46 35.06
CA PRO A 304 1.13 -17.72 35.79
C PRO A 304 0.66 -18.95 35.01
N GLU A 305 -0.34 -18.73 34.12
CA GLU A 305 -0.91 -19.78 33.26
C GLU A 305 -0.19 -19.91 31.92
N GLY A 306 0.96 -19.24 31.76
CA GLY A 306 1.75 -19.28 30.54
C GLY A 306 1.22 -18.36 29.44
N LYS A 307 1.43 -18.72 28.18
CA LYS A 307 1.03 -17.94 27.00
C LYS A 307 -0.49 -17.88 26.90
N PRO A 308 -1.10 -16.66 26.83
CA PRO A 308 -2.54 -16.55 26.64
C PRO A 308 -2.98 -17.10 25.26
N GLU A 309 -3.99 -17.94 25.27
CA GLU A 309 -4.69 -18.37 24.07
C GLU A 309 -5.75 -17.33 23.70
N TRP A 310 -5.36 -16.34 22.89
CA TRP A 310 -6.21 -15.17 22.58
C TRP A 310 -7.57 -15.53 22.00
N GLU A 311 -7.70 -16.68 21.35
CA GLU A 311 -8.96 -17.20 20.79
C GLU A 311 -9.95 -17.59 21.88
N LYS A 312 -9.44 -18.07 23.01
CA LYS A 312 -10.24 -18.45 24.21
C LYS A 312 -10.47 -17.26 25.16
N VAL A 313 -9.74 -16.18 25.00
CA VAL A 313 -9.87 -14.97 25.84
C VAL A 313 -11.13 -14.19 25.48
N GLU A 314 -11.83 -13.65 26.47
CA GLU A 314 -13.02 -12.82 26.30
C GLU A 314 -12.77 -11.66 25.31
N THR A 315 -13.78 -11.37 24.47
CA THR A 315 -13.66 -10.35 23.38
C THR A 315 -13.23 -8.97 23.89
N LYS A 316 -13.65 -8.58 25.09
CA LYS A 316 -13.25 -7.29 25.70
C LYS A 316 -11.73 -7.21 25.90
N TYR A 317 -11.06 -8.29 26.32
CA TYR A 317 -9.62 -8.33 26.51
C TYR A 317 -8.83 -8.54 25.22
N ARG A 318 -9.43 -9.16 24.19
CA ARG A 318 -8.82 -9.21 22.86
C ARG A 318 -8.64 -7.82 22.27
N ARG A 319 -9.57 -6.90 22.58
CA ARG A 319 -9.50 -5.48 22.18
C ARG A 319 -8.64 -4.63 23.11
N ASP A 320 -8.54 -5.01 24.38
CA ASP A 320 -7.74 -4.33 25.40
C ASP A 320 -6.81 -5.32 26.13
N ARG A 321 -5.73 -5.66 25.44
CA ARG A 321 -4.70 -6.59 25.97
C ARG A 321 -4.01 -6.06 27.22
N LEU A 322 -3.89 -4.75 27.37
CA LEU A 322 -3.27 -4.12 28.54
C LEU A 322 -4.07 -4.43 29.80
N SER A 323 -5.37 -4.31 29.76
CA SER A 323 -6.26 -4.66 30.88
C SER A 323 -6.17 -6.15 31.22
N TYR A 324 -6.03 -7.03 30.21
CA TYR A 324 -5.80 -8.45 30.44
C TYR A 324 -4.49 -8.70 31.20
N VAL A 325 -3.39 -8.13 30.71
CA VAL A 325 -2.06 -8.31 31.30
C VAL A 325 -2.04 -7.81 32.75
N LYS A 326 -2.63 -6.64 33.02
CA LYS A 326 -2.71 -6.10 34.39
C LYS A 326 -3.58 -6.91 35.33
N ARG A 327 -4.61 -7.58 34.82
CA ARG A 327 -5.55 -8.38 35.64
C ARG A 327 -4.98 -9.76 35.99
N TYR A 328 -4.36 -10.44 35.01
CA TYR A 328 -3.95 -11.84 35.14
C TYR A 328 -2.43 -12.01 35.32
N GLY A 329 -1.66 -11.02 34.94
CA GLY A 329 -0.21 -11.00 35.09
C GLY A 329 0.23 -10.50 36.46
N ARG A 330 1.38 -11.00 36.93
CA ARG A 330 2.07 -10.52 38.15
C ARG A 330 3.24 -9.66 37.76
N LEU A 331 3.22 -8.38 38.10
CA LEU A 331 4.35 -7.47 37.85
C LEU A 331 5.59 -7.98 38.60
N GLN A 332 6.66 -8.24 37.87
CA GLN A 332 7.94 -8.71 38.44
C GLN A 332 9.01 -7.63 38.43
N LYS A 333 9.06 -6.82 37.37
CA LYS A 333 10.11 -5.81 37.17
C LYS A 333 9.54 -4.64 36.41
N THR A 334 9.97 -3.44 36.76
CA THR A 334 9.82 -2.23 35.95
C THR A 334 11.20 -1.62 35.78
N GLU A 335 11.55 -1.27 34.56
CA GLU A 335 12.80 -0.61 34.22
C GLU A 335 12.55 0.51 33.23
N ARG A 336 13.43 1.52 33.26
CA ARG A 336 13.34 2.65 32.36
C ARG A 336 14.57 2.67 31.47
N LEU A 337 14.33 2.69 30.15
CA LEU A 337 15.36 2.91 29.15
C LEU A 337 15.30 4.35 28.68
N THR A 338 16.45 4.99 28.59
CA THR A 338 16.61 6.35 28.09
C THR A 338 17.75 6.39 27.10
N TRP A 339 17.69 7.31 26.17
CA TRP A 339 18.70 7.54 25.16
C TRP A 339 19.02 9.02 25.05
N LYS A 340 20.11 9.36 24.37
CA LYS A 340 20.45 10.75 24.07
C LYS A 340 19.41 11.38 23.16
N ALA A 341 19.27 12.71 23.22
CA ALA A 341 18.43 13.43 22.28
C ALA A 341 18.96 13.28 20.85
N TYR A 342 18.06 12.96 19.94
CA TYR A 342 18.30 12.90 18.50
C TYR A 342 17.65 14.08 17.80
N ALA A 343 17.98 14.28 16.53
CA ALA A 343 17.35 15.32 15.73
C ALA A 343 15.83 15.08 15.64
N PRO A 344 15.00 16.15 15.66
CA PRO A 344 13.56 16.01 15.57
C PRO A 344 13.16 15.24 14.32
N TYR A 345 12.13 14.41 14.46
CA TYR A 345 11.48 13.62 13.40
C TYR A 345 12.28 12.42 12.87
N GLU A 346 13.52 12.24 13.27
CA GLU A 346 14.33 11.09 12.85
C GLU A 346 13.90 9.81 13.57
N SER A 347 13.80 8.71 12.83
CA SER A 347 13.68 7.37 13.40
C SER A 347 15.08 6.85 13.67
N VAL A 348 15.34 6.45 14.91
CA VAL A 348 16.63 5.93 15.35
C VAL A 348 16.42 4.60 16.04
N THR A 349 17.37 3.69 15.87
CA THR A 349 17.39 2.39 16.55
C THR A 349 18.49 2.40 17.60
N ASP A 350 18.10 2.26 18.85
CA ASP A 350 19.01 2.02 19.97
C ASP A 350 18.94 0.56 20.43
N THR A 351 20.03 0.05 20.96
CA THR A 351 20.14 -1.30 21.52
C THR A 351 20.39 -1.25 23.00
N PHE A 352 19.73 -2.14 23.75
CA PHE A 352 19.82 -2.21 25.21
C PHE A 352 20.01 -3.63 25.64
N ASP A 353 20.92 -3.84 26.59
CA ASP A 353 21.06 -5.13 27.26
C ASP A 353 20.05 -5.22 28.40
N LEU A 354 19.18 -6.21 28.30
CA LEU A 354 18.12 -6.47 29.27
C LEU A 354 18.36 -7.80 30.00
N SER A 355 17.91 -7.86 31.23
CA SER A 355 17.87 -9.10 32.00
C SER A 355 16.44 -9.53 32.26
N VAL A 356 16.15 -10.81 32.11
CA VAL A 356 14.83 -11.37 32.38
C VAL A 356 14.67 -11.63 33.87
N PRO A 357 13.49 -11.38 34.47
CA PRO A 357 13.28 -11.62 35.91
C PRO A 357 13.38 -13.10 36.35
N GLY A 358 13.26 -14.04 35.40
CA GLY A 358 13.36 -15.48 35.72
C GLY A 358 12.70 -16.34 34.63
N VAL A 359 12.52 -17.64 34.94
CA VAL A 359 11.85 -18.58 34.04
C VAL A 359 10.34 -18.33 34.03
N GLY A 360 9.70 -18.40 32.85
CA GLY A 360 8.26 -18.28 32.68
C GLY A 360 7.86 -17.59 31.37
N TYR A 361 6.57 -17.35 31.23
CA TYR A 361 6.05 -16.55 30.11
C TYR A 361 5.74 -15.15 30.60
N TYR A 362 6.35 -14.17 29.96
CA TYR A 362 6.21 -12.77 30.30
C TYR A 362 5.43 -12.02 29.21
N MET A 363 4.56 -11.12 29.66
CA MET A 363 4.02 -10.05 28.83
C MET A 363 4.73 -8.75 29.21
N ILE A 364 5.46 -8.19 28.26
CA ILE A 364 6.20 -6.93 28.45
C ILE A 364 5.33 -5.81 27.91
N VAL A 365 5.08 -4.82 28.77
CA VAL A 365 4.36 -3.60 28.40
C VAL A 365 5.39 -2.48 28.29
N ALA A 366 5.59 -2.01 27.06
CA ALA A 366 6.47 -0.89 26.73
C ALA A 366 5.65 0.39 26.57
N LYS A 367 5.89 1.37 27.43
CA LYS A 367 5.20 2.68 27.41
C LYS A 367 6.22 3.77 27.11
N ALA A 368 6.10 4.40 25.95
CA ALA A 368 6.97 5.50 25.57
C ALA A 368 6.62 6.80 26.29
N ASP A 369 7.65 7.63 26.53
CA ASP A 369 7.46 8.96 27.07
C ASP A 369 6.61 9.84 26.13
N GLY A 370 5.78 10.70 26.70
CA GLY A 370 4.91 11.60 25.94
C GLY A 370 3.67 10.94 25.33
N GLN A 371 3.51 9.61 25.44
CA GLN A 371 2.27 8.94 25.03
C GLN A 371 1.13 9.24 26.01
N LYS A 372 0.08 9.90 25.50
CA LYS A 372 -1.06 10.35 26.32
C LYS A 372 -2.09 9.25 26.59
N THR A 373 -2.11 8.17 25.79
CA THR A 373 -3.10 7.11 25.92
C THR A 373 -2.45 5.77 26.29
N PRO A 374 -2.99 5.05 27.31
CA PRO A 374 -2.49 3.71 27.66
C PRO A 374 -2.55 2.69 26.50
N GLN A 375 -3.47 2.90 25.56
CA GLN A 375 -3.65 2.04 24.37
C GLN A 375 -2.50 2.12 23.38
N ALA A 376 -1.66 3.14 23.46
CA ALA A 376 -0.45 3.28 22.64
C ALA A 376 0.74 2.46 23.19
N SER A 377 0.59 1.78 24.33
CA SER A 377 1.63 0.88 24.85
C SER A 377 1.77 -0.35 23.95
N GLN A 378 3.01 -0.67 23.61
CA GLN A 378 3.30 -1.91 22.90
C GLN A 378 3.34 -3.07 23.90
N ILE A 379 2.73 -4.19 23.54
CA ILE A 379 2.70 -5.38 24.38
C ILE A 379 3.29 -6.56 23.61
N GLN A 380 4.33 -7.16 24.14
CA GLN A 380 5.00 -8.31 23.54
C GLN A 380 5.10 -9.47 24.53
N GLY A 381 4.83 -10.69 24.03
CA GLY A 381 5.01 -11.92 24.81
C GLY A 381 6.39 -12.51 24.59
N VAL A 382 7.05 -12.93 25.67
CA VAL A 382 8.36 -13.56 25.66
C VAL A 382 8.36 -14.80 26.55
N LYS A 383 8.81 -15.93 25.99
CA LYS A 383 9.06 -17.15 26.78
C LYS A 383 10.48 -17.12 27.31
N SER A 384 10.64 -17.20 28.61
CA SER A 384 11.94 -17.32 29.27
C SER A 384 12.16 -18.74 29.78
N SER A 385 13.26 -19.35 29.38
CA SER A 385 13.59 -20.73 29.73
C SER A 385 15.10 -20.90 29.91
N ARG A 386 15.51 -21.80 30.79
CA ARG A 386 16.91 -22.28 30.90
C ARG A 386 17.24 -23.31 29.86
N LEU A 387 16.21 -23.96 29.32
CA LEU A 387 16.36 -25.09 28.41
C LEU A 387 16.02 -24.67 26.99
N LEU A 388 16.75 -25.22 26.05
CA LEU A 388 16.47 -25.11 24.62
C LEU A 388 16.21 -26.48 24.03
N LEU A 389 15.25 -26.59 23.13
CA LEU A 389 15.05 -27.77 22.30
C LEU A 389 15.77 -27.50 20.98
N VAL A 390 16.81 -28.26 20.70
CA VAL A 390 17.56 -28.21 19.44
C VAL A 390 17.17 -29.44 18.64
N GLY A 391 16.74 -29.24 17.40
CA GLY A 391 16.30 -30.37 16.58
C GLY A 391 16.35 -30.07 15.09
N GLY A 392 16.20 -31.14 14.31
CA GLY A 392 16.15 -31.11 12.85
C GLY A 392 15.35 -32.27 12.31
N PHE A 393 15.07 -32.22 11.02
CA PHE A 393 14.46 -33.34 10.30
C PHE A 393 15.52 -34.14 9.58
N LEU A 394 15.46 -35.45 9.73
CA LEU A 394 16.26 -36.38 8.94
C LEU A 394 15.62 -36.58 7.55
N PRO A 395 16.37 -37.09 6.55
CA PRO A 395 15.83 -37.31 5.20
C PRO A 395 14.61 -38.23 5.11
N ASP A 396 14.43 -39.09 6.11
CA ASP A 396 13.28 -40.02 6.26
C ASP A 396 12.07 -39.39 6.96
N SER A 397 12.06 -38.06 7.12
CA SER A 397 11.06 -37.31 7.86
C SER A 397 11.02 -37.55 9.36
N THR A 398 11.99 -38.26 9.91
CA THR A 398 12.14 -38.43 11.36
C THR A 398 12.59 -37.12 11.99
N SER A 399 11.94 -36.74 13.10
CA SER A 399 12.36 -35.57 13.88
C SER A 399 13.37 -36.02 14.95
N LEU A 400 14.56 -35.41 14.95
CA LEU A 400 15.52 -35.55 16.01
C LEU A 400 15.50 -34.30 16.88
N CYS A 401 15.40 -34.47 18.20
CA CYS A 401 15.50 -33.35 19.11
C CYS A 401 16.38 -33.69 20.33
N THR A 402 17.08 -32.68 20.82
CA THR A 402 17.89 -32.77 22.02
C THR A 402 17.57 -31.60 22.92
N VAL A 403 17.33 -31.85 24.19
CA VAL A 403 17.20 -30.81 25.21
C VAL A 403 18.59 -30.43 25.69
N VAL A 404 18.90 -29.13 25.62
CA VAL A 404 20.19 -28.63 26.09
C VAL A 404 20.00 -27.47 27.08
N GLU A 405 20.97 -27.28 27.97
CA GLU A 405 21.07 -26.06 28.76
C GLU A 405 21.36 -24.87 27.81
N GLY A 406 20.54 -23.85 27.87
CA GLY A 406 20.63 -22.74 26.93
C GLY A 406 21.93 -21.93 26.98
N CYS A 407 22.58 -21.87 28.17
CA CYS A 407 23.84 -21.12 28.34
C CYS A 407 25.07 -21.90 27.87
N THR A 408 25.09 -23.22 28.08
CA THR A 408 26.27 -24.05 27.88
C THR A 408 26.20 -24.92 26.64
N GLY A 409 25.00 -25.15 26.11
CA GLY A 409 24.73 -26.09 25.04
C GLY A 409 24.87 -27.56 25.47
N ARG A 410 25.08 -27.83 26.77
CA ARG A 410 25.23 -29.20 27.27
C ARG A 410 23.91 -29.97 27.22
N PRO A 411 23.89 -31.19 26.71
CA PRO A 411 22.70 -32.02 26.75
C PRO A 411 22.19 -32.25 28.16
N VAL A 412 20.89 -32.24 28.36
CA VAL A 412 20.22 -32.54 29.62
C VAL A 412 19.85 -34.04 29.63
N PRO A 413 20.53 -34.88 30.40
CA PRO A 413 20.23 -36.28 30.43
C PRO A 413 18.81 -36.55 30.96
N SER A 414 18.14 -37.53 30.38
CA SER A 414 16.80 -37.99 30.80
C SER A 414 15.72 -36.88 30.77
N ALA A 415 15.87 -35.90 29.89
CA ALA A 415 14.83 -34.93 29.68
C ALA A 415 13.62 -35.56 29.01
N THR A 416 12.43 -35.29 29.54
CA THR A 416 11.16 -35.71 28.91
C THR A 416 10.68 -34.62 27.93
N VAL A 417 10.38 -35.03 26.70
CA VAL A 417 9.83 -34.15 25.66
C VAL A 417 8.46 -34.66 25.27
N GLU A 418 7.44 -33.84 25.49
CA GLU A 418 6.07 -34.16 25.14
C GLU A 418 5.65 -33.34 23.90
N TRP A 419 5.07 -34.03 22.91
CA TRP A 419 4.58 -33.40 21.68
C TRP A 419 3.07 -33.34 21.68
N TYR A 420 2.52 -32.17 21.55
CA TYR A 420 1.07 -31.92 21.52
C TYR A 420 0.62 -31.39 20.15
N TYR A 421 -0.54 -31.87 19.70
CA TYR A 421 -1.28 -31.31 18.60
C TYR A 421 -2.71 -31.01 19.07
N ARG A 422 -3.11 -29.74 19.04
CA ARG A 422 -4.43 -29.28 19.51
C ARG A 422 -4.83 -29.87 20.85
N ASP A 423 -3.97 -29.69 21.85
CA ASP A 423 -4.13 -30.19 23.22
C ASP A 423 -4.14 -31.73 23.37
N THR A 424 -3.90 -32.47 22.30
CA THR A 424 -3.76 -33.95 22.36
C THR A 424 -2.28 -34.33 22.39
N LEU A 425 -1.87 -35.07 23.41
CA LEU A 425 -0.53 -35.63 23.49
C LEU A 425 -0.35 -36.66 22.36
N LEU A 426 0.61 -36.41 21.48
CA LEU A 426 0.92 -37.29 20.36
C LEU A 426 2.05 -38.27 20.71
N HIS A 427 3.05 -37.81 21.45
CA HIS A 427 4.25 -38.57 21.76
C HIS A 427 4.95 -38.00 23.01
N THR A 428 5.64 -38.92 23.74
CA THR A 428 6.50 -38.56 24.89
C THR A 428 7.88 -39.11 24.66
#